data_daeaa418d5ea060e5a3bfb5c4b875187
#
_entry.id   daeaa418d5ea060e5a3bfb5c4b875187
#
_cell.length_a   1.000
_cell.length_b   1.000
_cell.length_c   1.000
_cell.angle_alpha   90.00
_cell.angle_beta   90.00
_cell.angle_gamma   90.00
#
_symmetry.space_group_name_H-M   'P 1'
#
loop_
_entity.id
_entity.type
_entity.pdbx_description
1 polymer ?
#
loop_
_entity_poly.entity_id
_entity_poly.type
_entity_poly.pdbx_seq_one_letter_code
_entity_poly.pdbx_strand_id
1 'polypeptide(L)'
;MKNNFVIATLIMQFVFLIWIAGTPATNPQNFVYAQASQQLSQQQNTASIKVAAGGGNDTGPLTLFLPSKVDIKTGQSVTWYNPTTVGEPHTVTFIFDNTTYAGVVSPWGVSNTTKFVPLPPVSNNAPILLPNKDGTNTIIALNARTFNPTVIDSFGNVESMNPNANYTMVGTEKYINSGWFLPKGLEEQYPGSGNTFTVNFEKSGTYNYICILHPWMTGSIIVK
;
A
#
# COMPACT_ATOMS: atom_id res chain seq x y z
N MET A 1 -45.25 -19.51 -11.88
CA MET A 1 -44.86 -19.16 -13.26
C MET A 1 -43.56 -18.39 -13.15
N LYS A 2 -42.48 -18.98 -13.66
CA LYS A 2 -41.11 -18.44 -13.63
C LYS A 2 -40.90 -17.58 -14.88
N ASN A 3 -40.41 -16.37 -14.74
CA ASN A 3 -39.86 -15.61 -15.86
C ASN A 3 -38.43 -15.19 -15.54
N ASN A 4 -37.51 -15.90 -16.15
CA ASN A 4 -36.08 -15.54 -16.21
C ASN A 4 -35.90 -14.46 -17.29
N PHE A 5 -35.43 -13.28 -16.92
CA PHE A 5 -34.91 -12.31 -17.88
C PHE A 5 -33.38 -12.43 -17.89
N VAL A 6 -32.87 -12.98 -18.98
CA VAL A 6 -31.46 -12.96 -19.33
C VAL A 6 -31.23 -11.66 -20.11
N ILE A 7 -30.49 -10.73 -19.54
CA ILE A 7 -30.03 -9.54 -20.27
C ILE A 7 -28.70 -9.89 -20.92
N ALA A 8 -28.73 -10.12 -22.22
CA ALA A 8 -27.53 -10.25 -23.04
C ALA A 8 -27.03 -8.83 -23.40
N THR A 9 -25.89 -8.46 -22.85
CA THR A 9 -25.21 -7.20 -23.20
C THR A 9 -24.47 -7.40 -24.53
N LEU A 10 -25.03 -6.86 -25.60
CA LEU A 10 -24.40 -6.85 -26.93
C LEU A 10 -23.34 -5.74 -26.93
N ILE A 11 -22.05 -6.12 -26.94
CA ILE A 11 -20.95 -5.20 -27.19
C ILE A 11 -20.86 -4.98 -28.71
N MET A 12 -21.35 -3.83 -29.16
CA MET A 12 -21.29 -3.42 -30.55
C MET A 12 -19.90 -2.82 -30.81
N GLN A 13 -19.00 -3.60 -31.42
CA GLN A 13 -17.73 -3.10 -31.92
C GLN A 13 -17.98 -2.32 -33.21
N PHE A 14 -17.88 -1.00 -33.13
CA PHE A 14 -17.83 -0.17 -34.32
C PHE A 14 -16.42 -0.27 -34.95
N VAL A 15 -16.32 -1.05 -36.01
CA VAL A 15 -15.15 -1.02 -36.90
C VAL A 15 -15.33 0.15 -37.85
N PHE A 16 -14.63 1.26 -37.60
CA PHE A 16 -14.51 2.35 -38.58
C PHE A 16 -13.53 1.92 -39.66
N LEU A 17 -14.04 1.50 -40.79
CA LEU A 17 -13.28 1.37 -42.04
C LEU A 17 -13.07 2.74 -42.63
N ILE A 18 -11.94 3.39 -42.34
CA ILE A 18 -11.49 4.57 -43.05
C ILE A 18 -10.80 4.10 -44.33
N TRP A 19 -11.43 4.31 -45.48
CA TRP A 19 -10.82 4.13 -46.78
C TRP A 19 -9.90 5.33 -47.02
N ILE A 20 -8.58 5.15 -46.87
CA ILE A 20 -7.59 6.12 -47.30
C ILE A 20 -7.01 5.59 -48.61
N ALA A 21 -7.36 6.24 -49.70
CA ALA A 21 -6.72 6.02 -51.00
C ALA A 21 -5.29 6.61 -50.95
N GLY A 22 -4.28 5.79 -51.25
CA GLY A 22 -2.93 6.25 -51.60
C GLY A 22 -1.88 6.24 -50.48
N THR A 23 -1.75 5.19 -49.67
CA THR A 23 -0.54 4.97 -48.87
C THR A 23 0.32 3.82 -49.47
N PRO A 24 1.66 4.00 -49.53
CA PRO A 24 2.53 2.90 -49.96
C PRO A 24 2.34 1.71 -49.04
N ALA A 25 2.33 0.50 -49.59
CA ALA A 25 2.15 -0.76 -48.87
C ALA A 25 3.14 -0.86 -47.69
N THR A 26 2.69 -0.57 -46.50
CA THR A 26 3.46 -0.79 -45.27
C THR A 26 3.53 -2.29 -45.07
N ASN A 27 4.75 -2.82 -44.99
CA ASN A 27 5.01 -4.24 -44.75
C ASN A 27 4.25 -4.66 -43.46
N PRO A 28 3.32 -5.64 -43.50
CA PRO A 28 2.53 -6.05 -42.35
C PRO A 28 3.41 -6.51 -41.16
N GLN A 29 4.64 -6.94 -41.40
CA GLN A 29 5.58 -7.27 -40.34
C GLN A 29 5.97 -6.04 -39.49
N ASN A 30 6.12 -4.86 -40.10
CA ASN A 30 6.45 -3.64 -39.36
C ASN A 30 5.31 -3.20 -38.42
N PHE A 31 4.07 -3.51 -38.80
CA PHE A 31 2.91 -3.20 -37.96
C PHE A 31 2.84 -4.09 -36.71
N VAL A 32 3.16 -5.37 -36.86
CA VAL A 32 3.22 -6.34 -35.75
C VAL A 32 4.34 -5.99 -34.77
N TYR A 33 5.52 -5.60 -35.29
CA TYR A 33 6.63 -5.18 -34.42
C TYR A 33 6.34 -3.87 -33.69
N ALA A 34 5.64 -2.91 -34.31
CA ALA A 34 5.24 -1.68 -33.67
C ALA A 34 4.21 -1.92 -32.55
N GLN A 35 3.23 -2.79 -32.76
CA GLN A 35 2.26 -3.17 -31.72
C GLN A 35 2.92 -3.96 -30.58
N ALA A 36 3.80 -4.89 -30.89
CA ALA A 36 4.52 -5.67 -29.87
C ALA A 36 5.43 -4.76 -29.03
N SER A 37 6.12 -3.78 -29.65
CA SER A 37 6.96 -2.84 -28.91
C SER A 37 6.14 -1.88 -28.07
N GLN A 38 4.96 -1.47 -28.49
CA GLN A 38 4.04 -0.68 -27.65
C GLN A 38 3.46 -1.48 -26.48
N GLN A 39 3.10 -2.74 -26.68
CA GLN A 39 2.67 -3.60 -25.60
C GLN A 39 3.79 -3.89 -24.60
N LEU A 40 5.02 -4.12 -25.07
CA LEU A 40 6.19 -4.31 -24.20
C LEU A 40 6.53 -3.02 -23.43
N SER A 41 6.41 -1.86 -24.05
CA SER A 41 6.64 -0.57 -23.36
C SER A 41 5.56 -0.25 -22.32
N GLN A 42 4.32 -0.63 -22.56
CA GLN A 42 3.24 -0.52 -21.57
C GLN A 42 3.41 -1.53 -20.43
N GLN A 43 3.87 -2.74 -20.71
CA GLN A 43 4.11 -3.75 -19.70
C GLN A 43 5.36 -3.44 -18.84
N GLN A 44 6.37 -2.78 -19.39
CA GLN A 44 7.52 -2.27 -18.63
C GLN A 44 7.16 -1.08 -17.72
N ASN A 45 6.11 -0.33 -18.05
CA ASN A 45 5.67 0.83 -17.26
C ASN A 45 4.79 0.42 -16.06
N THR A 46 4.35 -0.84 -15.97
CA THR A 46 3.46 -1.34 -14.91
C THR A 46 4.18 -2.15 -13.82
N ALA A 47 5.48 -2.46 -14.00
CA ALA A 47 6.24 -3.16 -12.98
C ALA A 47 6.44 -2.28 -11.75
N SER A 48 5.83 -2.68 -10.63
CA SER A 48 6.02 -2.00 -9.34
C SER A 48 7.46 -2.18 -8.84
N ILE A 49 8.10 -1.09 -8.43
CA ILE A 49 9.40 -1.15 -7.76
C ILE A 49 9.19 -1.63 -6.33
N LYS A 50 9.97 -2.62 -5.91
CA LYS A 50 9.88 -3.20 -4.57
C LYS A 50 10.81 -2.52 -3.59
N VAL A 51 10.30 -2.23 -2.40
CA VAL A 51 11.07 -1.71 -1.25
C VAL A 51 10.85 -2.62 -0.07
N ALA A 52 11.90 -3.16 0.49
CA ALA A 52 11.85 -3.89 1.74
C ALA A 52 11.66 -2.92 2.91
N ALA A 53 10.70 -3.19 3.78
CA ALA A 53 10.54 -2.49 5.05
C ALA A 53 10.95 -3.44 6.16
N GLY A 54 12.10 -3.17 6.75
CA GLY A 54 12.79 -4.08 7.63
C GLY A 54 13.66 -5.08 6.88
N GLY A 55 14.26 -5.98 7.63
CA GLY A 55 15.17 -7.02 7.15
C GLY A 55 15.89 -7.70 8.29
N GLY A 56 16.96 -8.44 7.95
CA GLY A 56 17.72 -9.17 8.96
C GLY A 56 17.03 -10.44 9.45
N ASN A 57 17.40 -10.86 10.65
CA ASN A 57 16.91 -12.07 11.31
C ASN A 57 16.79 -11.85 12.83
N ASP A 58 16.48 -12.91 13.57
CA ASP A 58 16.23 -12.89 15.01
C ASP A 58 17.42 -12.40 15.86
N THR A 59 18.66 -12.48 15.30
CA THR A 59 19.88 -12.02 15.98
C THR A 59 20.29 -10.62 15.60
N GLY A 60 19.77 -10.09 14.48
CA GLY A 60 20.08 -8.75 13.97
C GLY A 60 18.95 -8.22 13.08
N PRO A 61 17.81 -7.81 13.66
CA PRO A 61 16.75 -7.17 12.89
C PRO A 61 17.21 -5.81 12.36
N LEU A 62 16.83 -5.50 11.13
CA LEU A 62 17.14 -4.22 10.47
C LEU A 62 15.88 -3.36 10.40
N THR A 63 15.89 -2.20 11.04
CA THR A 63 14.80 -1.22 11.00
C THR A 63 15.12 -0.10 10.00
N LEU A 64 15.04 -0.42 8.71
CA LEU A 64 15.30 0.51 7.62
C LEU A 64 14.51 0.12 6.36
N PHE A 65 14.36 1.07 5.41
CA PHE A 65 13.83 0.79 4.08
C PHE A 65 14.96 0.49 3.10
N LEU A 66 14.79 -0.55 2.27
CA LEU A 66 15.78 -0.95 1.25
C LEU A 66 15.11 -1.12 -0.13
N PRO A 67 15.47 -0.27 -1.11
CA PRO A 67 16.29 0.95 -0.95
C PRO A 67 15.53 2.06 -0.19
N SER A 68 16.25 2.95 0.47
CA SER A 68 15.66 4.09 1.19
C SER A 68 15.25 5.25 0.26
N LYS A 69 15.78 5.27 -0.95
CA LYS A 69 15.47 6.26 -1.99
C LYS A 69 15.16 5.56 -3.31
N VAL A 70 14.06 5.96 -3.94
CA VAL A 70 13.59 5.39 -5.20
C VAL A 70 13.22 6.53 -6.15
N ASP A 71 13.73 6.45 -7.39
CA ASP A 71 13.36 7.33 -8.51
C ASP A 71 12.38 6.60 -9.42
N ILE A 72 11.24 7.21 -9.71
CA ILE A 72 10.20 6.68 -10.60
C ILE A 72 9.68 7.75 -11.54
N LYS A 73 8.87 7.33 -12.52
CA LYS A 73 8.07 8.23 -13.37
C LYS A 73 6.65 8.32 -12.85
N THR A 74 5.97 9.42 -13.16
CA THR A 74 4.53 9.56 -12.94
C THR A 74 3.76 8.36 -13.53
N GLY A 75 2.80 7.83 -12.78
CA GLY A 75 2.03 6.63 -13.12
C GLY A 75 2.70 5.31 -12.76
N GLN A 76 3.91 5.32 -12.23
CA GLN A 76 4.55 4.11 -11.71
C GLN A 76 4.21 3.85 -10.25
N SER A 77 4.32 2.59 -9.85
CA SER A 77 4.00 2.13 -8.51
C SER A 77 5.23 1.69 -7.73
N VAL A 78 5.17 1.88 -6.42
CA VAL A 78 6.11 1.29 -5.46
C VAL A 78 5.34 0.35 -4.54
N THR A 79 5.88 -0.85 -4.34
CA THR A 79 5.34 -1.84 -3.40
C THR A 79 6.31 -2.07 -2.27
N TRP A 80 5.91 -1.75 -1.05
CA TRP A 80 6.62 -2.12 0.16
C TRP A 80 6.17 -3.49 0.64
N TYR A 81 7.08 -4.23 1.24
CA TYR A 81 6.81 -5.55 1.83
C TYR A 81 7.72 -5.77 3.04
N ASN A 82 7.30 -6.61 3.96
CA ASN A 82 8.11 -7.01 5.11
C ASN A 82 8.81 -8.35 4.81
N PRO A 83 10.13 -8.35 4.57
CA PRO A 83 10.89 -9.57 4.24
C PRO A 83 11.39 -10.32 5.46
N THR A 84 11.18 -9.81 6.69
CA THR A 84 11.78 -10.38 7.89
C THR A 84 11.16 -11.72 8.26
N THR A 85 11.88 -12.51 9.04
CA THR A 85 11.37 -13.73 9.68
C THR A 85 10.97 -13.50 11.14
N VAL A 86 11.31 -12.33 11.68
CA VAL A 86 10.91 -11.89 13.03
C VAL A 86 9.56 -11.18 12.99
N GLY A 87 8.76 -11.36 14.03
CA GLY A 87 7.42 -10.80 14.12
C GLY A 87 7.38 -9.28 14.37
N GLU A 88 8.24 -8.51 13.72
CA GLU A 88 8.35 -7.06 13.87
C GLU A 88 7.45 -6.36 12.84
N PRO A 89 6.45 -5.60 13.27
CA PRO A 89 5.61 -4.84 12.36
C PRO A 89 6.31 -3.58 11.86
N HIS A 90 6.04 -3.23 10.60
CA HIS A 90 6.45 -1.94 10.01
C HIS A 90 5.25 -1.20 9.44
N THR A 91 5.43 0.09 9.17
CA THR A 91 4.45 0.89 8.41
C THR A 91 5.17 1.70 7.34
N VAL A 92 4.42 2.09 6.31
CA VAL A 92 4.80 3.15 5.37
C VAL A 92 3.81 4.29 5.55
N THR A 93 4.30 5.42 6.04
CA THR A 93 3.43 6.54 6.41
C THR A 93 3.92 7.83 5.78
N PHE A 94 3.07 8.43 4.95
CA PHE A 94 3.26 9.75 4.38
C PHE A 94 2.46 10.76 5.22
N ILE A 95 3.14 11.77 5.76
CA ILE A 95 2.54 12.82 6.60
C ILE A 95 2.74 14.14 5.86
N PHE A 96 1.68 14.61 5.19
CA PHE A 96 1.69 15.87 4.46
C PHE A 96 1.15 17.03 5.29
N ASP A 97 0.35 16.73 6.32
CA ASP A 97 -0.18 17.67 7.28
C ASP A 97 0.05 17.13 8.70
N ASN A 98 0.92 17.80 9.45
CA ASN A 98 1.29 17.39 10.81
C ASN A 98 0.12 17.36 11.79
N THR A 99 -0.97 18.05 11.50
CA THR A 99 -2.18 18.01 12.35
C THR A 99 -2.91 16.67 12.28
N THR A 100 -2.63 15.86 11.25
CA THR A 100 -3.21 14.51 11.08
C THR A 100 -2.43 13.44 11.83
N TYR A 101 -1.22 13.77 12.27
CA TYR A 101 -0.36 12.87 13.01
C TYR A 101 -0.84 12.73 14.45
N ALA A 102 -1.60 11.71 14.69
CA ALA A 102 -1.95 11.34 16.04
C ALA A 102 -0.84 10.47 16.61
N GLY A 103 -0.34 10.87 17.75
CA GLY A 103 0.83 10.30 18.40
C GLY A 103 1.02 8.81 18.24
N VAL A 104 2.20 8.42 17.84
CA VAL A 104 2.60 7.03 17.69
C VAL A 104 2.60 6.39 19.05
N VAL A 105 1.73 5.44 19.27
CA VAL A 105 1.84 4.54 20.39
C VAL A 105 2.39 3.23 19.88
N SER A 106 3.65 3.03 20.15
CA SER A 106 4.27 1.73 19.93
C SER A 106 3.76 0.75 21.00
N PRO A 107 3.25 -0.43 20.62
CA PRO A 107 2.91 -1.48 21.56
C PRO A 107 4.14 -2.22 22.13
N TRP A 108 5.34 -1.66 21.96
CA TRP A 108 6.60 -2.27 22.36
C TRP A 108 6.66 -2.52 23.87
N GLY A 109 7.13 -3.70 24.24
CA GLY A 109 7.34 -4.08 25.62
C GLY A 109 6.16 -4.81 26.28
N VAL A 110 5.17 -5.24 25.49
CA VAL A 110 4.10 -6.09 26.00
C VAL A 110 4.57 -7.54 26.01
N SER A 111 5.03 -8.00 27.14
CA SER A 111 5.26 -9.42 27.38
C SER A 111 3.92 -10.12 27.62
N ASN A 112 3.82 -11.40 27.23
CA ASN A 112 2.66 -12.26 27.48
C ASN A 112 1.35 -11.79 26.83
N THR A 113 1.42 -11.27 25.59
CA THR A 113 0.23 -10.95 24.81
C THR A 113 -0.34 -12.21 24.19
N THR A 114 -1.60 -12.54 24.51
CA THR A 114 -2.28 -13.70 23.94
C THR A 114 -3.35 -13.34 22.91
N LYS A 115 -3.83 -12.10 22.95
CA LYS A 115 -4.93 -11.70 22.10
C LYS A 115 -4.78 -10.25 21.65
N PHE A 116 -4.79 -10.07 20.35
CA PHE A 116 -4.88 -8.75 19.73
C PHE A 116 -6.34 -8.46 19.39
N VAL A 117 -6.84 -7.31 19.81
CA VAL A 117 -8.21 -6.85 19.51
C VAL A 117 -8.12 -5.54 18.73
N PRO A 118 -8.36 -5.55 17.41
CA PRO A 118 -8.38 -4.32 16.63
C PRO A 118 -9.58 -3.46 17.03
N LEU A 119 -9.39 -2.15 17.04
CA LEU A 119 -10.45 -1.18 17.23
C LEU A 119 -10.99 -0.65 15.91
N PRO A 120 -12.17 0.01 15.96
CA PRO A 120 -12.71 0.69 14.79
C PRO A 120 -11.70 1.64 14.14
N PRO A 121 -11.67 1.76 12.82
CA PRO A 121 -10.63 2.49 12.05
C PRO A 121 -10.48 3.98 12.34
N VAL A 122 -11.37 4.58 13.08
CA VAL A 122 -11.34 6.02 13.45
C VAL A 122 -10.74 6.29 14.83
N SER A 123 -10.39 5.26 15.59
CA SER A 123 -9.83 5.41 16.94
C SER A 123 -8.43 6.00 16.90
N ASN A 124 -8.13 6.90 17.83
CA ASN A 124 -6.90 7.67 17.85
C ASN A 124 -6.23 7.74 19.23
N ASN A 125 -6.53 6.83 20.13
CA ASN A 125 -6.04 6.81 21.50
C ASN A 125 -4.86 5.84 21.67
N ALA A 126 -4.20 5.90 22.83
CA ALA A 126 -3.18 4.95 23.23
C ALA A 126 -3.75 3.53 23.37
N PRO A 127 -2.98 2.46 23.08
CA PRO A 127 -3.42 1.10 23.32
C PRO A 127 -3.65 0.85 24.80
N ILE A 128 -4.68 0.06 25.09
CA ILE A 128 -4.99 -0.39 26.44
C ILE A 128 -4.54 -1.84 26.59
N LEU A 129 -3.90 -2.15 27.70
CA LEU A 129 -3.55 -3.51 28.11
C LEU A 129 -4.54 -3.98 29.17
N LEU A 130 -5.23 -5.07 28.87
CA LEU A 130 -6.15 -5.71 29.82
C LEU A 130 -5.54 -7.02 30.31
N PRO A 131 -5.17 -7.12 31.61
CA PRO A 131 -4.65 -8.35 32.18
C PRO A 131 -5.70 -9.47 32.13
N ASN A 132 -5.27 -10.64 31.70
CA ASN A 132 -6.07 -11.87 31.72
C ASN A 132 -5.77 -12.68 32.98
N LYS A 133 -6.69 -13.58 33.33
CA LYS A 133 -6.55 -14.44 34.52
C LYS A 133 -5.40 -15.45 34.41
N ASP A 134 -4.94 -15.74 33.21
CA ASP A 134 -3.84 -16.67 32.93
C ASP A 134 -2.45 -16.02 32.96
N GLY A 135 -2.36 -14.75 33.37
CA GLY A 135 -1.12 -13.99 33.44
C GLY A 135 -0.71 -13.34 32.09
N THR A 136 -1.52 -13.46 31.04
CA THR A 136 -1.32 -12.82 29.76
C THR A 136 -2.07 -11.49 29.68
N ASN A 137 -1.87 -10.72 28.61
CA ASN A 137 -2.59 -9.47 28.37
C ASN A 137 -3.36 -9.51 27.06
N THR A 138 -4.55 -8.92 27.05
CA THR A 138 -5.23 -8.52 25.82
C THR A 138 -4.80 -7.10 25.47
N ILE A 139 -4.33 -6.88 24.23
CA ILE A 139 -4.04 -5.55 23.72
C ILE A 139 -5.27 -5.04 22.99
N ILE A 140 -5.70 -3.84 23.33
CA ILE A 140 -6.66 -3.07 22.55
C ILE A 140 -5.91 -1.92 21.89
N ALA A 141 -5.71 -2.00 20.59
CA ALA A 141 -5.07 -0.94 19.82
C ALA A 141 -6.10 0.18 19.55
N LEU A 142 -5.96 1.30 20.26
CA LEU A 142 -6.87 2.45 20.12
C LEU A 142 -6.47 3.39 18.99
N ASN A 143 -5.23 3.34 18.52
CA ASN A 143 -4.78 4.14 17.38
C ASN A 143 -4.93 3.37 16.07
N ALA A 144 -6.14 3.37 15.55
CA ALA A 144 -6.43 2.70 14.29
C ALA A 144 -5.70 3.31 13.09
N ARG A 145 -5.33 4.60 13.15
CA ARG A 145 -4.54 5.24 12.08
C ARG A 145 -3.12 4.71 11.98
N THR A 146 -2.59 4.12 13.05
CA THR A 146 -1.29 3.44 13.03
C THR A 146 -1.43 2.00 12.56
N PHE A 147 -2.48 1.31 13.01
CA PHE A 147 -2.65 -0.11 12.80
C PHE A 147 -3.33 -0.47 11.47
N ASN A 148 -4.39 0.26 11.12
CA ASN A 148 -5.13 0.01 9.89
C ASN A 148 -4.58 0.86 8.73
N PRO A 149 -4.58 0.34 7.50
CA PRO A 149 -4.34 1.17 6.33
C PRO A 149 -5.36 2.31 6.26
N THR A 150 -4.86 3.55 6.22
CA THR A 150 -5.71 4.75 6.39
C THR A 150 -5.25 5.87 5.47
N VAL A 151 -6.22 6.55 4.86
CA VAL A 151 -6.01 7.79 4.11
C VAL A 151 -6.79 8.91 4.76
N ILE A 152 -6.21 10.10 4.83
CA ILE A 152 -6.92 11.34 5.13
C ILE A 152 -6.81 12.24 3.91
N ASP A 153 -7.94 12.54 3.31
CA ASP A 153 -8.01 13.36 2.08
C ASP A 153 -7.75 14.85 2.35
N SER A 154 -7.79 15.65 1.29
CA SER A 154 -7.62 17.11 1.36
C SER A 154 -8.66 17.84 2.20
N PHE A 155 -9.83 17.24 2.38
CA PHE A 155 -10.93 17.80 3.18
C PHE A 155 -10.87 17.36 4.64
N GLY A 156 -10.01 16.38 4.97
CA GLY A 156 -9.88 15.81 6.32
C GLY A 156 -10.77 14.59 6.56
N ASN A 157 -11.42 14.05 5.53
CA ASN A 157 -12.16 12.80 5.64
C ASN A 157 -11.20 11.63 5.85
N VAL A 158 -11.53 10.76 6.78
CA VAL A 158 -10.75 9.57 7.12
C VAL A 158 -11.36 8.36 6.45
N GLU A 159 -10.58 7.69 5.62
CA GLU A 159 -10.95 6.44 4.95
C GLU A 159 -10.01 5.31 5.39
N SER A 160 -10.58 4.16 5.72
CA SER A 160 -9.83 2.93 5.97
C SER A 160 -9.80 2.06 4.73
N MET A 161 -8.62 1.56 4.43
CA MET A 161 -8.41 0.59 3.36
C MET A 161 -8.30 -0.82 3.94
N ASN A 162 -8.47 -1.82 3.08
CA ASN A 162 -8.19 -3.20 3.45
C ASN A 162 -6.67 -3.45 3.62
N PRO A 163 -6.26 -4.44 4.43
CA PRO A 163 -4.87 -4.90 4.45
C PRO A 163 -4.35 -5.23 3.05
N ASN A 164 -3.06 -5.06 2.82
CA ASN A 164 -2.41 -5.18 1.51
C ASN A 164 -2.96 -4.20 0.46
N ALA A 165 -3.31 -3.00 0.89
CA ALA A 165 -3.90 -1.98 0.03
C ALA A 165 -3.04 -1.66 -1.19
N ASN A 166 -3.74 -1.38 -2.28
CA ASN A 166 -3.20 -0.74 -3.47
C ASN A 166 -3.88 0.63 -3.60
N TYR A 167 -3.12 1.70 -3.39
CA TYR A 167 -3.63 3.07 -3.34
C TYR A 167 -3.08 3.90 -4.49
N THR A 168 -3.90 4.76 -5.07
CA THR A 168 -3.46 5.75 -6.05
C THR A 168 -3.36 7.12 -5.38
N MET A 169 -2.11 7.60 -5.22
CA MET A 169 -1.81 8.90 -4.64
C MET A 169 -1.93 9.99 -5.70
N VAL A 170 -2.84 10.93 -5.48
CA VAL A 170 -3.09 12.06 -6.39
C VAL A 170 -2.36 13.34 -5.95
N GLY A 171 -1.70 13.32 -4.78
CA GLY A 171 -0.85 14.39 -4.28
C GLY A 171 -1.59 15.55 -3.63
N THR A 172 -2.79 15.30 -3.10
CA THR A 172 -3.60 16.25 -2.31
C THR A 172 -3.95 15.70 -0.94
N GLU A 173 -3.58 14.48 -0.66
CA GLU A 173 -3.82 13.82 0.61
C GLU A 173 -3.06 14.52 1.74
N LYS A 174 -3.61 14.48 2.93
CA LYS A 174 -2.99 14.99 4.15
C LYS A 174 -2.19 13.93 4.90
N TYR A 175 -2.62 12.66 4.75
CA TYR A 175 -2.02 11.53 5.45
C TYR A 175 -2.32 10.24 4.71
N ILE A 176 -1.33 9.35 4.59
CA ILE A 176 -1.49 8.01 4.07
C ILE A 176 -0.66 7.08 4.96
N ASN A 177 -1.27 6.00 5.43
CA ASN A 177 -0.60 4.97 6.21
C ASN A 177 -0.94 3.58 5.66
N SER A 178 0.06 2.73 5.53
CA SER A 178 -0.10 1.33 5.13
C SER A 178 -0.84 0.47 6.16
N GLY A 179 -1.00 0.97 7.40
CA GLY A 179 -1.24 0.11 8.54
C GLY A 179 0.00 -0.75 8.86
N TRP A 180 -0.14 -1.64 9.81
CA TRP A 180 0.91 -2.62 10.10
C TRP A 180 1.02 -3.61 8.98
N PHE A 181 2.23 -3.85 8.51
CA PHE A 181 2.52 -5.03 7.72
C PHE A 181 3.61 -5.88 8.39
N LEU A 182 3.28 -7.13 8.51
CA LEU A 182 4.05 -8.16 9.17
C LEU A 182 4.73 -9.06 8.13
N PRO A 183 5.70 -9.88 8.53
CA PRO A 183 6.18 -10.97 7.71
C PRO A 183 5.02 -11.87 7.25
N LYS A 184 5.11 -12.35 6.02
CA LYS A 184 4.07 -13.20 5.43
C LYS A 184 3.78 -14.44 6.31
N GLY A 185 2.51 -14.62 6.63
CA GLY A 185 2.01 -15.70 7.47
C GLY A 185 1.83 -15.32 8.95
N LEU A 186 2.41 -14.18 9.40
CA LEU A 186 2.19 -13.68 10.76
C LEU A 186 0.99 -12.73 10.84
N GLU A 187 0.58 -12.12 9.74
CA GLU A 187 -0.57 -11.23 9.65
C GLU A 187 -1.89 -11.91 10.06
N GLU A 188 -1.98 -13.23 9.92
CA GLU A 188 -3.16 -13.99 10.34
C GLU A 188 -3.43 -13.92 11.86
N GLN A 189 -2.38 -13.72 12.66
CA GLN A 189 -2.47 -13.57 14.11
C GLN A 189 -2.91 -12.17 14.54
N TYR A 190 -2.88 -11.20 13.61
CA TYR A 190 -3.18 -9.79 13.85
C TYR A 190 -4.23 -9.29 12.83
N PRO A 191 -5.51 -9.61 13.04
CA PRO A 191 -6.57 -9.24 12.10
C PRO A 191 -6.60 -7.75 11.80
N GLY A 192 -6.56 -7.40 10.51
CA GLY A 192 -6.47 -6.00 10.04
C GLY A 192 -5.06 -5.55 9.65
N SER A 193 -4.02 -6.35 9.93
CA SER A 193 -2.67 -6.15 9.39
C SER A 193 -2.51 -6.83 8.02
N GLY A 194 -1.49 -6.41 7.26
CA GLY A 194 -1.12 -7.02 5.98
C GLY A 194 0.36 -7.42 5.96
N ASN A 195 0.89 -7.69 4.77
CA ASN A 195 2.33 -7.91 4.54
C ASN A 195 2.90 -7.08 3.40
N THR A 196 2.05 -6.34 2.69
CA THR A 196 2.43 -5.45 1.58
C THR A 196 1.63 -4.15 1.60
N PHE A 197 2.17 -3.14 0.92
CA PHE A 197 1.47 -1.90 0.62
C PHE A 197 1.95 -1.37 -0.72
N THR A 198 1.04 -1.02 -1.62
CA THR A 198 1.38 -0.51 -2.95
C THR A 198 0.81 0.89 -3.13
N VAL A 199 1.62 1.81 -3.64
CA VAL A 199 1.17 3.16 -4.02
C VAL A 199 1.53 3.42 -5.48
N ASN A 200 0.55 3.81 -6.27
CA ASN A 200 0.71 4.39 -7.60
C ASN A 200 0.79 5.92 -7.47
N PHE A 201 1.80 6.55 -8.07
CA PHE A 201 2.06 7.99 -7.95
C PHE A 201 1.65 8.71 -9.22
N GLU A 202 0.57 9.49 -9.17
CA GLU A 202 0.06 10.21 -10.34
C GLU A 202 0.62 11.63 -10.51
N LYS A 203 1.36 12.13 -9.53
CA LYS A 203 1.91 13.49 -9.57
C LYS A 203 3.41 13.49 -9.34
N SER A 204 4.15 14.27 -10.13
CA SER A 204 5.57 14.49 -9.90
C SER A 204 5.82 15.21 -8.58
N GLY A 205 6.92 14.88 -7.92
CA GLY A 205 7.29 15.45 -6.62
C GLY A 205 8.24 14.57 -5.83
N THR A 206 8.57 15.02 -4.62
CA THR A 206 9.32 14.22 -3.65
C THR A 206 8.41 13.87 -2.48
N TYR A 207 8.25 12.58 -2.24
CA TYR A 207 7.36 12.01 -1.24
C TYR A 207 8.18 11.33 -0.16
N ASN A 208 8.35 12.00 0.97
CA ASN A 208 9.04 11.44 2.13
C ASN A 208 8.07 10.61 2.96
N TYR A 209 8.55 9.48 3.48
CA TYR A 209 7.78 8.60 4.32
C TYR A 209 8.61 8.04 5.47
N ILE A 210 7.93 7.59 6.50
CA ILE A 210 8.52 7.01 7.71
C ILE A 210 7.81 5.72 8.10
N CYS A 211 8.47 4.90 8.91
CA CYS A 211 7.78 3.92 9.74
C CYS A 211 7.40 4.60 11.05
N ILE A 212 6.10 4.73 11.36
CA ILE A 212 5.69 5.40 12.60
C ILE A 212 5.98 4.58 13.86
N LEU A 213 6.25 3.28 13.73
CA LEU A 213 6.71 2.44 14.83
C LEU A 213 8.21 2.61 15.10
N HIS A 214 8.96 3.02 14.06
CA HIS A 214 10.42 3.23 14.08
C HIS A 214 10.73 4.56 13.42
N PRO A 215 10.57 5.72 14.11
CA PRO A 215 10.65 7.05 13.48
C PRO A 215 11.99 7.37 12.80
N TRP A 216 13.05 6.66 13.15
CA TRP A 216 14.37 6.74 12.47
C TRP A 216 14.41 6.02 11.13
N MET A 217 13.44 5.13 10.86
CA MET A 217 13.30 4.41 9.60
C MET A 217 12.57 5.31 8.59
N THR A 218 13.34 5.92 7.70
CA THR A 218 12.86 6.92 6.74
C THR A 218 13.16 6.53 5.30
N GLY A 219 12.35 7.00 4.36
CA GLY A 219 12.58 6.82 2.93
C GLY A 219 11.99 7.95 2.11
N SER A 220 12.31 7.96 0.80
CA SER A 220 11.79 8.95 -0.14
C SER A 220 11.56 8.35 -1.54
N ILE A 221 10.46 8.76 -2.17
CA ILE A 221 10.15 8.49 -3.57
C ILE A 221 10.26 9.80 -4.34
N ILE A 222 11.06 9.80 -5.40
CA ILE A 222 11.20 10.93 -6.33
C ILE A 222 10.46 10.57 -7.62
N VAL A 223 9.36 11.26 -7.87
CA VAL A 223 8.51 11.08 -9.05
C VAL A 223 8.83 12.17 -10.08
N LYS A 224 9.22 11.77 -11.28
CA LYS A 224 9.62 12.63 -12.40
C LYS A 224 8.58 12.62 -13.52
#